data_03d6b88479f2da927afe4d74632dcd6f
#
_entry.id   03d6b88479f2da927afe4d74632dcd6f
#
_cell.length_a   1.000
_cell.length_b   1.000
_cell.length_c   1.000
_cell.angle_alpha   90.00
_cell.angle_beta   90.00
_cell.angle_gamma   90.00
#
_symmetry.space_group_name_H-M   'P 1'
#
loop_
_entity.id
_entity.type
_entity.pdbx_description
1 polymer ?
#
loop_
_entity_poly.entity_id
_entity_poly.type
_entity_poly.pdbx_seq_one_letter_code
_entity_poly.pdbx_strand_id
1 'polypeptide(L)'
;MPTLIKFSKIMKLNIIFYFFIFLTFYSTLAISHEIRPSIADYKIEENILFFDVRLNAELILSGIDASKITDTNSSTLSGTYDDLRSLTGEELKALFIKSWIKIQSKMNLNINDVPRKFELIDMDIQSNSNFEISRDSILYLKAILDEDTEYFTFKWDEQYGPIIIREINELEYDDDLYTQYLQSGLQTDKIFIKKGNTRSIFNSIVDYFILGIQHIIPKGLDHILFIVGLFFFSVSLKPLLIQVTMFTIAHSITLIFVTVSFININPIIVEPIIALSIAYVGVENIFKKYVKDYLRYIIIFFFGLLHGLGFALVLSDIGFQSSKLILNLISFNLGIEAAQIFIILFLYLIIGIMFSSKKYYRYVFQIPVSLFIALVGMYWFFDRIGMPIF
;
A
#
# COMPACT_ATOMS: atom_id res chain seq x y z
N MET A 1 16.39 -41.33 31.24
CA MET A 1 15.94 -41.51 29.86
C MET A 1 14.83 -40.55 29.37
N PRO A 2 13.85 -40.07 30.17
CA PRO A 2 12.83 -39.12 29.66
C PRO A 2 13.34 -37.71 29.32
N THR A 3 14.42 -37.27 29.95
CA THR A 3 14.99 -35.90 29.71
C THR A 3 15.74 -35.76 28.38
N LEU A 4 16.42 -36.80 27.91
CA LEU A 4 17.14 -36.80 26.64
C LEU A 4 16.20 -36.79 25.41
N ILE A 5 15.05 -37.49 25.50
CA ILE A 5 14.03 -37.50 24.42
C ILE A 5 13.35 -36.15 24.32
N LYS A 6 13.15 -35.46 25.45
CA LYS A 6 12.57 -34.12 25.50
C LYS A 6 13.50 -33.08 24.91
N PHE A 7 14.81 -33.20 25.14
CA PHE A 7 15.84 -32.32 24.59
C PHE A 7 16.00 -32.48 23.05
N SER A 8 15.94 -33.74 22.56
CA SER A 8 15.98 -34.06 21.14
C SER A 8 14.76 -33.49 20.36
N LYS A 9 13.55 -33.56 20.95
CA LYS A 9 12.35 -32.94 20.32
C LYS A 9 12.42 -31.43 20.27
N ILE A 10 12.91 -30.78 21.32
CA ILE A 10 13.10 -29.29 21.35
C ILE A 10 14.16 -28.86 20.34
N MET A 11 15.26 -29.63 20.25
CA MET A 11 16.33 -29.36 19.29
C MET A 11 15.88 -29.49 17.82
N LYS A 12 15.06 -30.51 17.50
CA LYS A 12 14.46 -30.68 16.16
C LYS A 12 13.48 -29.58 15.83
N LEU A 13 12.68 -29.12 16.80
CA LEU A 13 11.74 -28.02 16.61
C LEU A 13 12.47 -26.69 16.37
N ASN A 14 13.58 -26.46 17.08
CA ASN A 14 14.45 -25.30 16.88
C ASN A 14 15.14 -25.34 15.50
N ILE A 15 15.61 -26.51 15.04
CA ILE A 15 16.23 -26.67 13.72
C ILE A 15 15.22 -26.36 12.61
N ILE A 16 13.98 -26.82 12.71
CA ILE A 16 12.92 -26.51 11.74
C ILE A 16 12.59 -25.00 11.78
N PHE A 17 12.55 -24.41 12.96
CA PHE A 17 12.29 -22.99 13.15
C PHE A 17 13.44 -22.11 12.59
N TYR A 18 14.70 -22.47 12.84
CA TYR A 18 15.87 -21.78 12.26
C TYR A 18 15.99 -22.02 10.76
N PHE A 19 15.55 -23.16 10.24
CA PHE A 19 15.47 -23.42 8.81
C PHE A 19 14.41 -22.54 8.13
N PHE A 20 13.24 -22.31 8.76
CA PHE A 20 12.23 -21.35 8.29
C PHE A 20 12.74 -19.91 8.36
N ILE A 21 13.45 -19.53 9.41
CA ILE A 21 14.12 -18.22 9.50
C ILE A 21 15.17 -18.08 8.39
N PHE A 22 15.99 -19.09 8.15
CA PHE A 22 17.01 -19.07 7.09
C PHE A 22 16.42 -18.96 5.68
N LEU A 23 15.27 -19.59 5.43
CA LEU A 23 14.55 -19.44 4.16
C LEU A 23 14.01 -18.03 3.92
N THR A 24 13.72 -17.27 4.96
CA THR A 24 13.28 -15.87 4.83
C THR A 24 14.44 -14.87 4.64
N PHE A 25 15.69 -15.28 4.90
CA PHE A 25 16.90 -14.46 4.65
C PHE A 25 17.37 -14.48 3.20
N TYR A 26 16.76 -15.23 2.30
CA TYR A 26 17.00 -15.18 0.86
C TYR A 26 16.24 -14.04 0.16
N SER A 27 15.87 -12.99 0.88
CA SER A 27 15.39 -11.77 0.24
C SER A 27 16.59 -10.97 -0.27
N THR A 28 16.74 -10.91 -1.58
CA THR A 28 17.64 -10.03 -2.31
C THR A 28 17.53 -8.59 -1.79
N LEU A 29 18.67 -7.90 -1.70
CA LEU A 29 18.77 -6.46 -1.47
C LEU A 29 17.80 -5.74 -2.40
N ALA A 30 16.72 -5.20 -1.86
CA ALA A 30 15.72 -4.47 -2.62
C ALA A 30 15.62 -3.06 -2.03
N ILE A 31 16.12 -2.09 -2.76
CA ILE A 31 15.68 -0.70 -2.64
C ILE A 31 14.20 -0.75 -3.02
N SER A 32 13.31 -0.49 -2.07
CA SER A 32 11.87 -0.70 -2.28
C SER A 32 11.31 0.40 -3.20
N HIS A 33 11.00 0.04 -4.45
CA HIS A 33 10.21 0.89 -5.34
C HIS A 33 8.73 0.46 -5.26
N GLU A 34 8.03 0.97 -4.26
CA GLU A 34 6.60 0.70 -4.08
C GLU A 34 5.80 1.10 -5.32
N ILE A 35 4.96 0.18 -5.80
CA ILE A 35 4.07 0.43 -6.94
C ILE A 35 2.86 1.20 -6.44
N ARG A 36 2.75 2.47 -6.87
CA ARG A 36 1.61 3.33 -6.60
C ARG A 36 0.49 3.10 -7.60
N PRO A 37 -0.78 3.31 -7.20
CA PRO A 37 -1.89 3.33 -8.15
C PRO A 37 -1.68 4.42 -9.21
N SER A 38 -2.03 4.13 -10.45
CA SER A 38 -2.16 5.18 -11.48
C SER A 38 -3.37 6.07 -11.17
N ILE A 39 -3.39 7.31 -11.67
CA ILE A 39 -4.49 8.25 -11.46
C ILE A 39 -4.93 8.76 -12.82
N ALA A 40 -6.21 8.62 -13.13
CA ALA A 40 -6.81 9.15 -14.33
C ALA A 40 -7.82 10.24 -13.96
N ASP A 41 -7.44 11.46 -14.17
CA ASP A 41 -8.30 12.63 -14.06
C ASP A 41 -9.04 12.81 -15.38
N TYR A 42 -10.38 12.89 -15.34
CA TYR A 42 -11.15 13.12 -16.56
C TYR A 42 -12.01 14.37 -16.46
N LYS A 43 -12.21 14.99 -17.62
CA LYS A 43 -13.18 16.05 -17.83
C LYS A 43 -13.87 15.87 -19.17
N ILE A 44 -15.09 16.41 -19.28
CA ILE A 44 -15.85 16.42 -20.53
C ILE A 44 -16.07 17.86 -20.93
N GLU A 45 -15.54 18.24 -22.09
CA GLU A 45 -15.71 19.56 -22.68
C GLU A 45 -16.37 19.39 -24.05
N GLU A 46 -17.49 20.08 -24.28
CA GLU A 46 -18.32 19.90 -25.47
C GLU A 46 -18.70 18.41 -25.66
N ASN A 47 -18.18 17.74 -26.67
CA ASN A 47 -18.38 16.32 -26.94
C ASN A 47 -17.05 15.57 -26.93
N ILE A 48 -16.09 16.00 -26.13
CA ILE A 48 -14.78 15.37 -26.02
C ILE A 48 -14.55 14.98 -24.56
N LEU A 49 -14.21 13.71 -24.37
CA LEU A 49 -13.77 13.16 -23.10
C LEU A 49 -12.23 13.26 -23.06
N PHE A 50 -11.70 14.06 -22.15
CA PHE A 50 -10.27 14.18 -21.87
C PHE A 50 -9.92 13.32 -20.68
N PHE A 51 -8.75 12.65 -20.74
CA PHE A 51 -8.15 11.89 -19.65
C PHE A 51 -6.70 12.30 -19.48
N ASP A 52 -6.34 12.75 -18.29
CA ASP A 52 -4.97 13.01 -17.87
C ASP A 52 -4.54 11.84 -16.97
N VAL A 53 -3.76 10.89 -17.50
CA VAL A 53 -3.41 9.66 -16.79
C VAL A 53 -1.99 9.76 -16.25
N ARG A 54 -1.86 9.97 -14.94
CA ARG A 54 -0.59 9.88 -14.23
C ARG A 54 -0.24 8.43 -13.95
N LEU A 55 0.92 7.99 -14.40
CA LEU A 55 1.35 6.60 -14.30
C LEU A 55 2.88 6.48 -14.23
N ASN A 56 3.38 5.28 -13.94
CA ASN A 56 4.79 4.94 -14.05
C ASN A 56 5.05 4.33 -15.45
N ALA A 57 5.66 5.10 -16.35
CA ALA A 57 5.91 4.67 -17.73
C ALA A 57 6.91 3.52 -17.82
N GLU A 58 7.93 3.51 -16.96
CA GLU A 58 8.93 2.46 -16.88
C GLU A 58 8.30 1.12 -16.47
N LEU A 59 7.35 1.14 -15.52
CA LEU A 59 6.62 -0.04 -15.09
C LEU A 59 5.85 -0.67 -16.26
N ILE A 60 5.14 0.16 -17.03
CA ILE A 60 4.36 -0.29 -18.19
C ILE A 60 5.27 -0.85 -19.29
N LEU A 61 6.36 -0.14 -19.59
CA LEU A 61 7.30 -0.53 -20.66
C LEU A 61 8.14 -1.75 -20.29
N SER A 62 8.51 -1.92 -19.03
CA SER A 62 9.25 -3.10 -18.56
C SER A 62 8.46 -4.40 -18.68
N GLY A 63 7.13 -4.29 -18.70
CA GLY A 63 6.24 -5.44 -18.72
C GLY A 63 6.08 -6.13 -17.37
N ILE A 64 6.48 -5.48 -16.30
CA ILE A 64 6.25 -5.94 -14.92
C ILE A 64 4.74 -6.04 -14.67
N ASP A 65 4.31 -7.12 -14.04
CA ASP A 65 2.91 -7.33 -13.65
C ASP A 65 2.65 -6.74 -12.26
N ALA A 66 2.15 -5.51 -12.25
CA ALA A 66 1.85 -4.76 -11.03
C ALA A 66 0.68 -5.33 -10.21
N SER A 67 -0.07 -6.30 -10.74
CA SER A 67 -1.12 -6.99 -9.98
C SER A 67 -0.56 -8.04 -9.02
N LYS A 68 0.65 -8.54 -9.29
CA LYS A 68 1.28 -9.66 -8.57
C LYS A 68 2.36 -9.25 -7.58
N ILE A 69 2.85 -8.03 -7.71
CA ILE A 69 3.95 -7.54 -6.88
C ILE A 69 3.62 -6.16 -6.32
N THR A 70 4.18 -5.85 -5.18
CA THR A 70 4.06 -4.54 -4.53
C THR A 70 5.31 -3.68 -4.72
N ASP A 71 6.41 -4.29 -5.20
CA ASP A 71 7.71 -3.68 -5.36
C ASP A 71 8.34 -4.18 -6.66
N THR A 72 8.84 -3.26 -7.49
CA THR A 72 9.45 -3.59 -8.79
C THR A 72 10.70 -4.47 -8.67
N ASN A 73 11.43 -4.37 -7.57
CA ASN A 73 12.64 -5.16 -7.32
C ASN A 73 12.35 -6.66 -7.09
N SER A 74 11.12 -7.00 -6.67
CA SER A 74 10.72 -8.41 -6.54
C SER A 74 10.40 -9.08 -7.88
N SER A 75 10.45 -8.34 -8.99
CA SER A 75 10.24 -8.86 -10.34
C SER A 75 11.53 -9.39 -10.96
N THR A 76 11.42 -10.45 -11.75
CA THR A 76 12.52 -10.91 -12.63
C THR A 76 12.87 -9.89 -13.73
N LEU A 77 12.04 -8.88 -13.94
CA LEU A 77 12.20 -7.79 -14.91
C LEU A 77 12.72 -6.49 -14.26
N SER A 78 13.14 -6.54 -13.00
CA SER A 78 13.69 -5.37 -12.29
C SER A 78 14.84 -4.71 -13.05
N GLY A 79 15.79 -5.51 -13.61
CA GLY A 79 16.89 -4.97 -14.42
C GLY A 79 16.41 -4.19 -15.65
N THR A 80 15.35 -4.65 -16.33
CA THR A 80 14.76 -3.90 -17.45
C THR A 80 14.10 -2.60 -16.98
N TYR A 81 13.48 -2.61 -15.79
CA TYR A 81 12.92 -1.42 -15.17
C TYR A 81 14.02 -0.40 -14.87
N ASP A 82 15.15 -0.84 -14.29
CA ASP A 82 16.29 0.03 -13.96
C ASP A 82 16.94 0.61 -15.21
N ASP A 83 17.06 -0.17 -16.28
CA ASP A 83 17.54 0.30 -17.58
C ASP A 83 16.64 1.43 -18.12
N LEU A 84 15.33 1.27 -18.06
CA LEU A 84 14.36 2.31 -18.46
C LEU A 84 14.44 3.55 -17.56
N ARG A 85 14.70 3.37 -16.27
CA ARG A 85 14.91 4.47 -15.31
C ARG A 85 16.15 5.31 -15.65
N SER A 86 17.18 4.71 -16.25
CA SER A 86 18.40 5.40 -16.65
C SER A 86 18.24 6.30 -17.86
N LEU A 87 17.16 6.13 -18.64
CA LEU A 87 16.85 6.94 -19.82
C LEU A 87 16.46 8.37 -19.44
N THR A 88 16.73 9.30 -20.33
CA THR A 88 16.18 10.65 -20.26
C THR A 88 14.66 10.64 -20.46
N GLY A 89 13.95 11.69 -20.02
CA GLY A 89 12.50 11.81 -20.24
C GLY A 89 12.12 11.72 -21.72
N GLU A 90 12.90 12.35 -22.61
CA GLU A 90 12.66 12.34 -24.05
C GLU A 90 12.86 10.95 -24.69
N GLU A 91 13.89 10.21 -24.27
CA GLU A 91 14.12 8.83 -24.75
C GLU A 91 13.01 7.91 -24.30
N LEU A 92 12.57 8.02 -23.03
CA LEU A 92 11.47 7.22 -22.50
C LEU A 92 10.15 7.55 -23.20
N LYS A 93 9.86 8.84 -23.43
CA LYS A 93 8.70 9.32 -24.20
C LYS A 93 8.67 8.70 -25.61
N ALA A 94 9.81 8.71 -26.31
CA ALA A 94 9.91 8.13 -27.64
C ALA A 94 9.61 6.63 -27.64
N LEU A 95 10.12 5.87 -26.65
CA LEU A 95 9.83 4.43 -26.50
C LEU A 95 8.36 4.19 -26.17
N PHE A 96 7.76 5.01 -25.33
CA PHE A 96 6.36 4.89 -24.95
C PHE A 96 5.44 5.14 -26.16
N ILE A 97 5.69 6.19 -26.92
CA ILE A 97 4.93 6.53 -28.14
C ILE A 97 5.06 5.39 -29.16
N LYS A 98 6.25 4.81 -29.34
CA LYS A 98 6.47 3.66 -30.22
C LYS A 98 5.65 2.44 -29.78
N SER A 99 5.43 2.27 -28.48
CA SER A 99 4.67 1.16 -27.87
C SER A 99 3.18 1.48 -27.71
N TRP A 100 2.73 2.70 -28.07
CA TRP A 100 1.39 3.21 -27.80
C TRP A 100 0.26 2.29 -28.28
N ILE A 101 0.34 1.77 -29.51
CA ILE A 101 -0.71 0.88 -30.06
C ILE A 101 -0.93 -0.35 -29.16
N LYS A 102 0.15 -0.92 -28.63
CA LYS A 102 0.08 -2.08 -27.72
C LYS A 102 -0.50 -1.65 -26.36
N ILE A 103 -0.09 -0.51 -25.83
CA ILE A 103 -0.56 0.02 -24.55
C ILE A 103 -2.05 0.38 -24.66
N GLN A 104 -2.43 1.11 -25.72
CA GLN A 104 -3.82 1.49 -25.99
C GLN A 104 -4.76 0.27 -26.07
N SER A 105 -4.30 -0.86 -26.64
CA SER A 105 -5.10 -2.08 -26.74
C SER A 105 -5.47 -2.70 -25.41
N LYS A 106 -4.79 -2.29 -24.33
CA LYS A 106 -5.00 -2.71 -22.95
C LYS A 106 -5.84 -1.71 -22.13
N MET A 107 -6.23 -0.60 -22.76
CA MET A 107 -7.15 0.39 -22.22
C MET A 107 -8.50 0.24 -22.90
N ASN A 108 -9.50 -0.28 -22.20
CA ASN A 108 -10.82 -0.52 -22.77
C ASN A 108 -11.77 0.62 -22.36
N LEU A 109 -12.06 1.51 -23.29
CA LEU A 109 -13.09 2.53 -23.17
C LEU A 109 -14.34 2.05 -23.92
N ASN A 110 -15.51 2.02 -23.24
CA ASN A 110 -16.78 1.81 -23.90
C ASN A 110 -17.68 3.03 -23.72
N ILE A 111 -18.27 3.50 -24.80
CA ILE A 111 -19.23 4.60 -24.82
C ILE A 111 -20.57 4.00 -25.22
N ASN A 112 -21.60 4.09 -24.37
CA ASN A 112 -22.89 3.41 -24.56
C ASN A 112 -22.73 1.90 -24.91
N ASP A 113 -21.83 1.21 -24.21
CA ASP A 113 -21.42 -0.19 -24.45
C ASP A 113 -20.73 -0.45 -25.80
N VAL A 114 -20.38 0.58 -26.58
CA VAL A 114 -19.63 0.46 -27.83
C VAL A 114 -18.15 0.72 -27.57
N PRO A 115 -17.24 -0.20 -27.93
CA PRO A 115 -15.81 0.00 -27.76
C PRO A 115 -15.30 1.22 -28.54
N ARG A 116 -14.56 2.07 -27.88
CA ARG A 116 -13.86 3.24 -28.44
C ARG A 116 -12.38 3.21 -28.05
N LYS A 117 -11.57 3.97 -28.79
CA LYS A 117 -10.14 4.10 -28.51
C LYS A 117 -9.80 5.52 -28.10
N PHE A 118 -8.89 5.64 -27.16
CA PHE A 118 -8.29 6.94 -26.86
C PHE A 118 -7.32 7.36 -27.96
N GLU A 119 -7.31 8.63 -28.29
CA GLU A 119 -6.25 9.27 -29.06
C GLU A 119 -5.22 9.85 -28.08
N LEU A 120 -3.94 9.57 -28.26
CA LEU A 120 -2.86 10.18 -27.50
C LEU A 120 -2.61 11.58 -28.05
N ILE A 121 -2.80 12.60 -27.22
CA ILE A 121 -2.54 13.99 -27.58
C ILE A 121 -1.06 14.30 -27.37
N ASP A 122 -0.57 14.01 -26.14
CA ASP A 122 0.80 14.24 -25.71
C ASP A 122 1.16 13.38 -24.50
N MET A 123 2.40 13.44 -24.12
CA MET A 123 2.92 12.81 -22.90
C MET A 123 3.97 13.72 -22.28
N ASP A 124 3.91 13.90 -20.98
CA ASP A 124 4.91 14.61 -20.21
C ASP A 124 5.60 13.65 -19.23
N ILE A 125 6.94 13.70 -19.18
CA ILE A 125 7.75 12.89 -18.30
C ILE A 125 8.65 13.79 -17.49
N GLN A 126 8.47 13.79 -16.17
CA GLN A 126 9.29 14.59 -15.29
C GLN A 126 10.76 14.13 -15.35
N SER A 127 11.67 15.09 -15.46
CA SER A 127 13.09 14.83 -15.28
C SER A 127 13.37 14.61 -13.79
N ASN A 128 13.75 13.42 -13.40
CA ASN A 128 14.08 13.11 -12.00
C ASN A 128 15.58 12.82 -11.87
N SER A 129 16.25 13.55 -11.00
CA SER A 129 17.65 13.30 -10.64
C SER A 129 17.80 12.23 -9.54
N ASN A 130 16.71 11.86 -8.87
CA ASN A 130 16.70 10.84 -7.82
C ASN A 130 16.13 9.52 -8.36
N PHE A 131 17.00 8.52 -8.51
CA PHE A 131 16.62 7.18 -8.99
C PHE A 131 15.87 6.36 -7.94
N GLU A 132 15.79 6.79 -6.69
CA GLU A 132 15.07 6.10 -5.62
C GLU A 132 13.55 6.35 -5.65
N ILE A 133 13.12 7.43 -6.31
CA ILE A 133 11.69 7.79 -6.42
C ILE A 133 11.22 7.50 -7.84
N SER A 134 10.08 6.80 -8.01
CA SER A 134 9.48 6.58 -9.33
C SER A 134 9.16 7.92 -10.01
N ARG A 135 9.46 8.01 -11.33
CA ARG A 135 9.07 9.19 -12.11
C ARG A 135 7.58 9.16 -12.39
N ASP A 136 6.94 10.30 -12.23
CA ASP A 136 5.59 10.49 -12.72
C ASP A 136 5.61 10.82 -14.22
N SER A 137 4.81 10.10 -14.97
CA SER A 137 4.55 10.36 -16.38
C SER A 137 3.07 10.66 -16.56
N ILE A 138 2.74 11.71 -17.29
CA ILE A 138 1.35 12.11 -17.54
C ILE A 138 1.03 11.88 -19.01
N LEU A 139 0.01 11.09 -19.29
CA LEU A 139 -0.55 10.88 -20.61
C LEU A 139 -1.77 11.77 -20.79
N TYR A 140 -1.79 12.58 -21.84
CA TYR A 140 -2.94 13.37 -22.24
C TYR A 140 -3.68 12.64 -23.36
N LEU A 141 -4.87 12.13 -23.03
CA LEU A 141 -5.69 11.32 -23.91
C LEU A 141 -7.01 12.04 -24.20
N LYS A 142 -7.59 11.76 -25.37
CA LYS A 142 -8.95 12.19 -25.70
C LYS A 142 -9.74 11.08 -26.38
N ALA A 143 -11.07 11.15 -26.24
CA ALA A 143 -12.01 10.34 -27.00
C ALA A 143 -13.22 11.21 -27.41
N ILE A 144 -13.72 11.02 -28.62
CA ILE A 144 -14.90 11.73 -29.13
C ILE A 144 -16.15 11.04 -28.60
N LEU A 145 -17.07 11.82 -28.07
CA LEU A 145 -18.40 11.41 -27.62
C LEU A 145 -19.43 11.73 -28.70
N ASP A 146 -20.35 10.82 -28.93
CA ASP A 146 -21.49 11.09 -29.82
C ASP A 146 -22.52 11.98 -29.09
N GLU A 147 -23.37 12.73 -29.80
CA GLU A 147 -24.35 13.64 -29.19
C GLU A 147 -25.37 12.94 -28.28
N ASP A 148 -25.62 11.65 -28.54
CA ASP A 148 -26.51 10.76 -27.82
C ASP A 148 -25.80 9.96 -26.72
N THR A 149 -24.52 10.29 -26.40
CA THR A 149 -23.78 9.58 -25.36
C THR A 149 -24.45 9.81 -24.00
N GLU A 150 -24.86 8.73 -23.37
CA GLU A 150 -25.44 8.74 -22.02
C GLU A 150 -24.40 8.50 -20.95
N TYR A 151 -23.50 7.53 -21.18
CA TYR A 151 -22.45 7.12 -20.22
C TYR A 151 -21.25 6.53 -20.93
N PHE A 152 -20.16 6.45 -20.19
CA PHE A 152 -19.01 5.65 -20.57
C PHE A 152 -18.59 4.72 -19.43
N THR A 153 -17.79 3.69 -19.78
CA THR A 153 -17.09 2.84 -18.81
C THR A 153 -15.65 2.69 -19.24
N PHE A 154 -14.76 2.57 -18.26
CA PHE A 154 -13.34 2.41 -18.49
C PHE A 154 -12.83 1.17 -17.77
N LYS A 155 -11.96 0.39 -18.43
CA LYS A 155 -11.27 -0.75 -17.86
C LYS A 155 -9.78 -0.61 -18.12
N TRP A 156 -9.01 -0.69 -17.05
CA TRP A 156 -7.56 -0.71 -17.04
C TRP A 156 -7.06 -2.16 -17.01
N ASP A 157 -6.02 -2.48 -17.78
CA ASP A 157 -5.46 -3.84 -17.81
C ASP A 157 -4.90 -4.22 -16.42
N GLU A 158 -5.16 -5.45 -15.99
CA GLU A 158 -4.74 -5.91 -14.65
C GLU A 158 -3.22 -5.82 -14.47
N GLN A 159 -2.42 -6.04 -15.53
CA GLN A 159 -0.97 -5.96 -15.51
C GLN A 159 -0.45 -4.56 -15.11
N TYR A 160 -1.21 -3.50 -15.39
CA TYR A 160 -0.82 -2.12 -15.10
C TYR A 160 -1.08 -1.71 -13.65
N GLY A 161 -1.66 -2.60 -12.85
CA GLY A 161 -1.95 -2.35 -11.44
C GLY A 161 -3.28 -1.62 -11.22
N PRO A 162 -3.52 -1.16 -9.98
CA PRO A 162 -4.72 -0.41 -9.64
C PRO A 162 -4.70 1.01 -10.23
N ILE A 163 -5.89 1.57 -10.46
CA ILE A 163 -6.06 2.94 -10.96
C ILE A 163 -7.19 3.65 -10.24
N ILE A 164 -7.05 4.96 -10.07
CA ILE A 164 -8.08 5.85 -9.54
C ILE A 164 -8.62 6.69 -10.68
N ILE A 165 -9.93 6.69 -10.86
CA ILE A 165 -10.61 7.53 -11.84
C ILE A 165 -11.28 8.67 -11.09
N ARG A 166 -11.00 9.91 -11.50
CA ARG A 166 -11.56 11.12 -10.87
C ARG A 166 -12.12 12.06 -11.93
N GLU A 167 -13.31 12.56 -11.67
CA GLU A 167 -13.83 13.71 -12.39
C GLU A 167 -13.16 14.98 -11.87
N ILE A 168 -12.70 15.84 -12.77
CA ILE A 168 -12.17 17.15 -12.41
C ILE A 168 -13.06 18.25 -13.02
N ASN A 169 -13.32 19.29 -12.23
CA ASN A 169 -14.01 20.49 -12.69
C ASN A 169 -13.17 21.71 -12.37
N GLU A 170 -13.17 22.70 -13.24
CA GLU A 170 -12.44 23.96 -13.03
C GLU A 170 -13.02 24.79 -11.86
N LEU A 171 -14.24 24.52 -11.43
CA LEU A 171 -14.86 25.12 -10.26
C LEU A 171 -14.49 24.29 -9.02
N GLU A 172 -13.60 24.81 -8.20
CA GLU A 172 -12.91 24.15 -7.06
C GLU A 172 -13.79 23.52 -5.96
N TYR A 173 -15.11 23.58 -6.01
CA TYR A 173 -16.00 23.20 -4.91
C TYR A 173 -17.27 22.46 -5.33
N ASP A 174 -17.22 21.57 -6.32
CA ASP A 174 -18.37 20.72 -6.60
C ASP A 174 -18.27 19.41 -5.78
N ASP A 175 -19.07 19.30 -4.75
CA ASP A 175 -19.06 18.20 -3.76
C ASP A 175 -19.48 16.85 -4.33
N ASP A 176 -19.95 16.79 -5.58
CA ASP A 176 -20.54 15.60 -6.20
C ASP A 176 -19.71 14.96 -7.33
N LEU A 177 -18.43 15.30 -7.44
CA LEU A 177 -17.57 14.75 -8.47
C LEU A 177 -17.33 13.25 -8.31
N TYR A 178 -17.32 12.55 -9.45
CA TYR A 178 -17.09 11.11 -9.47
C TYR A 178 -15.64 10.78 -9.08
N THR A 179 -15.49 9.83 -8.14
CA THR A 179 -14.19 9.24 -7.79
C THR A 179 -14.37 7.76 -7.51
N GLN A 180 -13.55 6.92 -8.15
CA GLN A 180 -13.54 5.48 -7.94
C GLN A 180 -12.12 4.94 -7.91
N TYR A 181 -11.78 4.18 -6.85
CA TYR A 181 -10.61 3.32 -6.84
C TYR A 181 -10.96 1.99 -7.51
N LEU A 182 -10.21 1.63 -8.54
CA LEU A 182 -10.32 0.37 -9.26
C LEU A 182 -9.15 -0.52 -8.91
N GLN A 183 -9.45 -1.71 -8.41
CA GLN A 183 -8.46 -2.77 -8.33
C GLN A 183 -8.03 -3.20 -9.73
N SER A 184 -6.84 -3.78 -9.83
CA SER A 184 -6.26 -4.25 -11.09
C SER A 184 -7.26 -5.10 -11.89
N GLY A 185 -7.49 -4.72 -13.14
CA GLY A 185 -8.36 -5.44 -14.07
C GLY A 185 -9.86 -5.25 -13.89
N LEU A 186 -10.31 -4.43 -12.93
CA LEU A 186 -11.74 -4.11 -12.80
C LEU A 186 -12.14 -2.98 -13.76
N GLN A 187 -13.44 -2.91 -14.01
CA GLN A 187 -14.09 -1.88 -14.83
C GLN A 187 -14.81 -0.88 -13.93
N THR A 188 -14.88 0.39 -14.36
CA THR A 188 -15.68 1.43 -13.67
C THR A 188 -17.16 1.08 -13.66
N ASP A 189 -17.89 1.62 -12.68
CA ASP A 189 -19.34 1.77 -12.82
C ASP A 189 -19.65 2.62 -14.07
N LYS A 190 -20.93 2.64 -14.50
CA LYS A 190 -21.37 3.52 -15.59
C LYS A 190 -21.21 4.98 -15.14
N ILE A 191 -20.42 5.75 -15.87
CA ILE A 191 -20.17 7.16 -15.61
C ILE A 191 -21.08 7.95 -16.57
N PHE A 192 -22.15 8.57 -16.04
CA PHE A 192 -23.14 9.29 -16.84
C PHE A 192 -22.69 10.72 -17.14
N ILE A 193 -22.89 11.18 -18.40
CA ILE A 193 -22.38 12.47 -18.87
C ILE A 193 -23.28 13.64 -18.43
N LYS A 194 -24.61 13.44 -18.44
CA LYS A 194 -25.61 14.50 -18.23
C LYS A 194 -26.26 14.52 -16.84
N LYS A 195 -25.93 13.59 -15.97
CA LYS A 195 -26.39 13.53 -14.58
C LYS A 195 -25.18 13.54 -13.68
N GLY A 196 -25.21 14.36 -12.63
CA GLY A 196 -24.18 14.29 -11.60
C GLY A 196 -23.93 12.83 -11.17
N ASN A 197 -22.70 12.39 -11.32
CA ASN A 197 -22.27 11.01 -11.09
C ASN A 197 -22.09 10.77 -9.59
N THR A 198 -23.18 10.73 -8.84
CA THR A 198 -23.10 10.34 -7.43
C THR A 198 -22.93 8.82 -7.34
N ARG A 199 -21.70 8.38 -7.13
CA ARG A 199 -21.46 7.00 -6.75
C ARG A 199 -22.22 6.69 -5.44
N SER A 200 -22.83 5.52 -5.37
CA SER A 200 -23.52 5.09 -4.13
C SER A 200 -22.55 5.18 -2.95
N ILE A 201 -22.98 5.86 -1.90
CA ILE A 201 -22.22 5.97 -0.62
C ILE A 201 -21.83 4.59 -0.12
N PHE A 202 -22.71 3.60 -0.24
CA PHE A 202 -22.43 2.23 0.17
C PHE A 202 -21.27 1.60 -0.61
N ASN A 203 -21.22 1.76 -1.92
CA ASN A 203 -20.12 1.23 -2.73
C ASN A 203 -18.78 1.89 -2.36
N SER A 204 -18.79 3.20 -2.12
CA SER A 204 -17.62 3.93 -1.63
C SER A 204 -17.12 3.37 -0.30
N ILE A 205 -18.00 3.17 0.66
CA ILE A 205 -17.67 2.58 1.97
C ILE A 205 -17.02 1.21 1.81
N VAL A 206 -17.59 0.34 0.99
CA VAL A 206 -17.06 -1.02 0.75
C VAL A 206 -15.67 -0.98 0.12
N ASP A 207 -15.46 -0.14 -0.88
CA ASP A 207 -14.17 -0.04 -1.55
C ASP A 207 -13.05 0.43 -0.61
N TYR A 208 -13.32 1.50 0.15
CA TYR A 208 -12.32 2.01 1.10
C TYR A 208 -12.10 1.06 2.27
N PHE A 209 -13.11 0.32 2.70
CA PHE A 209 -12.95 -0.74 3.70
C PHE A 209 -12.02 -1.86 3.19
N ILE A 210 -12.25 -2.33 1.95
CA ILE A 210 -11.39 -3.33 1.31
C ILE A 210 -9.97 -2.78 1.11
N LEU A 211 -9.84 -1.52 0.69
CA LEU A 211 -8.55 -0.86 0.55
C LEU A 211 -7.78 -0.82 1.88
N GLY A 212 -8.48 -0.56 3.00
CA GLY A 212 -7.91 -0.61 4.34
C GLY A 212 -7.42 -2.01 4.73
N ILE A 213 -8.18 -3.06 4.39
CA ILE A 213 -7.72 -4.45 4.59
C ILE A 213 -6.46 -4.72 3.75
N GLN A 214 -6.46 -4.32 2.48
CA GLN A 214 -5.34 -4.54 1.56
C GLN A 214 -4.09 -3.75 1.96
N HIS A 215 -4.25 -2.61 2.59
CA HIS A 215 -3.15 -1.83 3.15
C HIS A 215 -2.36 -2.64 4.20
N ILE A 216 -3.04 -3.49 4.98
CA ILE A 216 -2.40 -4.37 5.94
C ILE A 216 -2.03 -5.72 5.30
N ILE A 217 -3.00 -6.40 4.67
CA ILE A 217 -2.87 -7.76 4.13
C ILE A 217 -3.15 -7.72 2.62
N PRO A 218 -2.17 -8.00 1.74
CA PRO A 218 -0.79 -8.45 2.01
C PRO A 218 0.26 -7.33 2.04
N LYS A 219 -0.10 -6.06 1.77
CA LYS A 219 0.85 -5.00 1.42
C LYS A 219 1.65 -4.43 2.61
N GLY A 220 1.05 -4.35 3.79
CA GLY A 220 1.63 -3.71 4.97
C GLY A 220 2.50 -4.65 5.80
N LEU A 221 3.64 -5.12 5.29
CA LEU A 221 4.55 -6.00 6.04
C LEU A 221 5.06 -5.35 7.33
N ASP A 222 5.28 -4.06 7.35
CA ASP A 222 5.63 -3.26 8.53
C ASP A 222 4.54 -3.34 9.60
N HIS A 223 3.28 -3.15 9.23
CA HIS A 223 2.13 -3.32 10.12
C HIS A 223 1.99 -4.76 10.60
N ILE A 224 2.15 -5.74 9.72
CA ILE A 224 2.06 -7.16 10.09
C ILE A 224 3.12 -7.49 11.14
N LEU A 225 4.39 -7.12 10.91
CA LEU A 225 5.47 -7.37 11.87
C LEU A 225 5.25 -6.62 13.19
N PHE A 226 4.74 -5.40 13.12
CA PHE A 226 4.40 -4.63 14.30
C PHE A 226 3.32 -5.33 15.13
N ILE A 227 2.20 -5.78 14.50
CA ILE A 227 1.09 -6.49 15.16
C ILE A 227 1.57 -7.83 15.75
N VAL A 228 2.39 -8.57 15.00
CA VAL A 228 3.03 -9.81 15.50
C VAL A 228 3.88 -9.50 16.73
N GLY A 229 4.64 -8.41 16.71
CA GLY A 229 5.40 -7.94 17.86
C GLY A 229 4.52 -7.63 19.07
N LEU A 230 3.40 -6.93 18.90
CA LEU A 230 2.43 -6.67 19.97
C LEU A 230 1.87 -7.97 20.54
N PHE A 231 1.53 -8.94 19.70
CA PHE A 231 1.02 -10.24 20.12
C PHE A 231 2.03 -11.01 20.98
N PHE A 232 3.31 -11.03 20.61
CA PHE A 232 4.33 -11.74 21.38
C PHE A 232 4.71 -11.03 22.69
N PHE A 233 4.39 -9.76 22.85
CA PHE A 233 4.52 -9.10 24.14
C PHE A 233 3.50 -9.64 25.15
N SER A 234 2.24 -9.74 24.76
CA SER A 234 1.17 -10.21 25.63
C SER A 234 0.12 -10.96 24.84
N VAL A 235 -0.10 -12.22 25.13
CA VAL A 235 -1.10 -13.07 24.47
C VAL A 235 -2.55 -12.77 24.95
N SER A 236 -2.73 -11.81 25.86
CA SER A 236 -4.05 -11.44 26.37
C SER A 236 -4.81 -10.58 25.35
N LEU A 237 -5.98 -11.06 24.90
CA LEU A 237 -6.76 -10.39 23.85
C LEU A 237 -7.18 -8.96 24.20
N LYS A 238 -7.66 -8.71 25.44
CA LYS A 238 -8.15 -7.40 25.84
C LYS A 238 -7.08 -6.29 25.74
N PRO A 239 -5.86 -6.43 26.29
CA PRO A 239 -4.80 -5.46 26.09
C PRO A 239 -4.39 -5.30 24.61
N LEU A 240 -4.37 -6.41 23.83
CA LEU A 240 -4.02 -6.37 22.41
C LEU A 240 -5.03 -5.56 21.60
N LEU A 241 -6.34 -5.80 21.79
CA LEU A 241 -7.38 -5.05 21.11
C LEU A 241 -7.30 -3.56 21.44
N ILE A 242 -7.09 -3.20 22.71
CA ILE A 242 -6.89 -1.79 23.09
C ILE A 242 -5.69 -1.18 22.37
N GLN A 243 -4.57 -1.91 22.28
CA GLN A 243 -3.36 -1.43 21.64
C GLN A 243 -3.56 -1.17 20.14
N VAL A 244 -4.19 -2.11 19.42
CA VAL A 244 -4.44 -1.92 17.98
C VAL A 244 -5.47 -0.83 17.71
N THR A 245 -6.53 -0.72 18.51
CA THR A 245 -7.49 0.38 18.38
C THR A 245 -6.83 1.74 18.65
N MET A 246 -5.98 1.86 19.68
CA MET A 246 -5.22 3.09 19.93
C MET A 246 -4.26 3.44 18.78
N PHE A 247 -3.60 2.42 18.21
CA PHE A 247 -2.76 2.59 17.03
C PHE A 247 -3.59 3.08 15.84
N THR A 248 -4.75 2.45 15.55
CA THR A 248 -5.63 2.83 14.43
C THR A 248 -6.19 4.25 14.61
N ILE A 249 -6.58 4.66 15.82
CA ILE A 249 -7.02 6.03 16.09
C ILE A 249 -5.90 7.03 15.81
N ALA A 250 -4.70 6.77 16.31
CA ALA A 250 -3.53 7.62 16.08
C ALA A 250 -3.18 7.71 14.58
N HIS A 251 -3.17 6.58 13.90
CA HIS A 251 -2.98 6.48 12.45
C HIS A 251 -4.01 7.32 11.69
N SER A 252 -5.29 7.22 12.06
CA SER A 252 -6.38 8.00 11.46
C SER A 252 -6.19 9.50 11.64
N ILE A 253 -5.74 9.94 12.80
CA ILE A 253 -5.49 11.37 13.09
C ILE A 253 -4.46 11.93 12.11
N THR A 254 -3.31 11.28 11.97
CA THR A 254 -2.26 11.76 11.07
C THR A 254 -2.65 11.65 9.60
N LEU A 255 -3.36 10.59 9.21
CA LEU A 255 -3.93 10.46 7.89
C LEU A 255 -4.84 11.65 7.52
N ILE A 256 -5.76 12.03 8.41
CA ILE A 256 -6.65 13.18 8.20
C ILE A 256 -5.82 14.46 8.04
N PHE A 257 -4.88 14.73 8.94
CA PHE A 257 -4.09 15.96 8.90
C PHE A 257 -3.25 16.11 7.63
N VAL A 258 -2.70 15.03 7.11
CA VAL A 258 -1.94 15.07 5.85
C VAL A 258 -2.88 15.21 4.65
N THR A 259 -3.99 14.45 4.63
CA THR A 259 -4.93 14.50 3.50
C THR A 259 -5.58 15.88 3.32
N VAL A 260 -5.83 16.60 4.41
CA VAL A 260 -6.30 18.00 4.34
C VAL A 260 -5.15 19.02 4.15
N SER A 261 -3.97 18.55 3.77
CA SER A 261 -2.77 19.37 3.55
C SER A 261 -2.33 20.24 4.75
N PHE A 262 -2.75 19.86 5.97
CA PHE A 262 -2.35 20.56 7.19
C PHE A 262 -0.91 20.27 7.59
N ILE A 263 -0.41 19.09 7.24
CA ILE A 263 0.96 18.64 7.51
C ILE A 263 1.55 18.10 6.20
N ASN A 264 2.73 18.58 5.82
CA ASN A 264 3.51 18.01 4.72
C ASN A 264 4.85 17.55 5.27
N ILE A 265 5.09 16.24 5.25
CA ILE A 265 6.31 15.62 5.78
C ILE A 265 6.97 14.79 4.69
N ASN A 266 8.29 14.88 4.60
CA ASN A 266 9.07 14.10 3.65
C ASN A 266 9.12 12.62 4.07
N PRO A 267 8.71 11.66 3.20
CA PRO A 267 8.77 10.21 3.44
C PRO A 267 10.14 9.72 3.87
N ILE A 268 11.20 10.28 3.30
CA ILE A 268 12.60 9.94 3.62
C ILE A 268 12.90 9.99 5.12
N ILE A 269 12.18 10.84 5.87
CA ILE A 269 12.33 10.95 7.33
C ILE A 269 11.43 9.95 8.05
N VAL A 270 10.22 9.74 7.56
CA VAL A 270 9.19 8.95 8.25
C VAL A 270 9.46 7.46 8.15
N GLU A 271 9.82 6.97 6.98
CA GLU A 271 10.00 5.53 6.74
C GLU A 271 11.10 4.89 7.61
N PRO A 272 12.29 5.50 7.80
CA PRO A 272 13.28 4.96 8.75
C PRO A 272 12.76 4.90 10.17
N ILE A 273 11.98 5.90 10.62
CA ILE A 273 11.44 5.93 11.97
C ILE A 273 10.36 4.86 12.16
N ILE A 274 9.55 4.58 11.14
CA ILE A 274 8.62 3.44 11.12
C ILE A 274 9.40 2.13 11.31
N ALA A 275 10.49 1.93 10.57
CA ALA A 275 11.33 0.74 10.72
C ALA A 275 11.93 0.61 12.13
N LEU A 276 12.38 1.72 12.72
CA LEU A 276 12.84 1.74 14.13
C LEU A 276 11.73 1.39 15.12
N SER A 277 10.48 1.78 14.87
CA SER A 277 9.35 1.42 15.73
C SER A 277 9.12 -0.09 15.77
N ILE A 278 9.31 -0.77 14.64
CA ILE A 278 9.22 -2.22 14.53
C ILE A 278 10.37 -2.89 15.31
N ALA A 279 11.59 -2.40 15.09
CA ALA A 279 12.77 -2.87 15.83
C ALA A 279 12.59 -2.70 17.34
N TYR A 280 12.08 -1.54 17.77
CA TYR A 280 11.80 -1.26 19.18
C TYR A 280 10.85 -2.30 19.79
N VAL A 281 9.72 -2.61 19.15
CA VAL A 281 8.75 -3.59 19.65
C VAL A 281 9.40 -4.97 19.78
N GLY A 282 10.24 -5.37 18.81
CA GLY A 282 11.00 -6.62 18.91
C GLY A 282 11.93 -6.65 20.12
N VAL A 283 12.72 -5.59 20.34
CA VAL A 283 13.64 -5.46 21.48
C VAL A 283 12.86 -5.41 22.80
N GLU A 284 11.79 -4.60 22.88
CA GLU A 284 10.93 -4.48 24.06
C GLU A 284 10.41 -5.83 24.54
N ASN A 285 10.01 -6.72 23.64
CA ASN A 285 9.53 -8.05 23.97
C ASN A 285 10.59 -8.93 24.68
N ILE A 286 11.86 -8.74 24.33
CA ILE A 286 12.97 -9.47 24.95
C ILE A 286 13.20 -8.96 26.37
N PHE A 287 13.10 -7.62 26.56
CA PHE A 287 13.35 -6.94 27.84
C PHE A 287 12.07 -6.57 28.62
N LYS A 288 10.95 -7.24 28.34
CA LYS A 288 9.61 -7.00 28.88
C LYS A 288 9.54 -6.66 30.38
N LYS A 289 10.43 -7.20 31.20
CA LYS A 289 10.44 -7.01 32.66
C LYS A 289 10.61 -5.53 33.10
N TYR A 290 11.13 -4.68 32.22
CA TYR A 290 11.50 -3.30 32.52
C TYR A 290 10.51 -2.26 32.00
N VAL A 291 9.45 -2.69 31.28
CA VAL A 291 8.47 -1.79 30.65
C VAL A 291 7.19 -1.74 31.47
N LYS A 292 6.74 -0.51 31.82
CA LYS A 292 5.46 -0.29 32.52
C LYS A 292 4.31 -0.30 31.52
N ASP A 293 3.22 -0.99 31.81
CA ASP A 293 2.09 -1.20 30.89
C ASP A 293 1.49 0.11 30.34
N TYR A 294 1.35 1.15 31.19
CA TYR A 294 0.77 2.42 30.73
C TYR A 294 1.65 3.19 29.74
N LEU A 295 2.99 3.11 29.90
CA LEU A 295 3.92 3.74 28.95
C LEU A 295 3.83 3.09 27.58
N ARG A 296 3.57 1.79 27.54
CA ARG A 296 3.41 1.06 26.29
C ARG A 296 2.23 1.57 25.47
N TYR A 297 1.07 1.84 26.06
CA TYR A 297 -0.07 2.42 25.35
C TYR A 297 0.29 3.77 24.71
N ILE A 298 1.02 4.62 25.45
CA ILE A 298 1.49 5.92 24.94
C ILE A 298 2.45 5.71 23.74
N ILE A 299 3.42 4.81 23.86
CA ILE A 299 4.39 4.53 22.80
C ILE A 299 3.69 4.00 21.55
N ILE A 300 2.73 3.06 21.71
CA ILE A 300 1.97 2.51 20.60
C ILE A 300 1.13 3.59 19.90
N PHE A 301 0.54 4.51 20.65
CA PHE A 301 -0.16 5.67 20.11
C PHE A 301 0.77 6.52 19.24
N PHE A 302 1.97 6.86 19.72
CA PHE A 302 2.95 7.61 18.93
C PHE A 302 3.42 6.84 17.70
N PHE A 303 3.57 5.52 17.76
CA PHE A 303 3.89 4.70 16.60
C PHE A 303 2.74 4.70 15.59
N GLY A 304 1.49 4.68 16.04
CA GLY A 304 0.32 4.85 15.17
C GLY A 304 0.35 6.17 14.41
N LEU A 305 0.69 7.29 15.08
CA LEU A 305 0.87 8.59 14.42
C LEU A 305 1.93 8.53 13.32
N LEU A 306 3.07 7.90 13.58
CA LEU A 306 4.16 7.77 12.61
C LEU A 306 3.77 6.92 11.40
N HIS A 307 3.12 5.77 11.62
CA HIS A 307 2.66 4.90 10.53
C HIS A 307 1.61 5.59 9.65
N GLY A 308 0.72 6.40 10.24
CA GLY A 308 -0.24 7.20 9.46
C GLY A 308 0.43 8.22 8.54
N LEU A 309 1.54 8.81 8.96
CA LEU A 309 2.32 9.72 8.13
C LEU A 309 2.94 9.03 6.92
N GLY A 310 3.38 7.77 7.05
CA GLY A 310 4.01 7.02 5.96
C GLY A 310 3.05 6.72 4.79
N PHE A 311 1.77 6.45 5.07
CA PHE A 311 0.78 6.16 4.03
C PHE A 311 0.04 7.41 3.52
N ALA A 312 0.07 8.49 4.27
CA ALA A 312 -0.70 9.69 3.98
C ALA A 312 -0.33 10.34 2.63
N LEU A 313 0.91 10.19 2.16
CA LEU A 313 1.34 10.69 0.86
C LEU A 313 0.71 9.92 -0.30
N VAL A 314 0.65 8.59 -0.20
CA VAL A 314 -0.06 7.76 -1.19
C VAL A 314 -1.54 8.16 -1.24
N LEU A 315 -2.11 8.46 -0.08
CA LEU A 315 -3.51 8.85 0.03
C LEU A 315 -3.79 10.28 -0.45
N SER A 316 -2.85 11.22 -0.27
CA SER A 316 -2.96 12.58 -0.79
C SER A 316 -2.93 12.61 -2.32
N ASP A 317 -2.13 11.74 -2.94
CA ASP A 317 -2.08 11.57 -4.40
C ASP A 317 -3.41 11.03 -4.95
N ILE A 318 -4.15 10.25 -4.15
CA ILE A 318 -5.51 9.77 -4.49
C ILE A 318 -6.49 10.95 -4.66
N GLY A 319 -6.17 12.13 -4.09
CA GLY A 319 -6.96 13.35 -4.28
C GLY A 319 -8.36 13.24 -3.70
N PHE A 320 -8.45 13.18 -2.40
CA PHE A 320 -9.73 13.25 -1.70
C PHE A 320 -10.29 14.68 -1.72
N GLN A 321 -10.83 15.11 -2.83
CA GLN A 321 -11.53 16.40 -2.92
C GLN A 321 -13.05 16.24 -2.82
N SER A 322 -13.57 15.23 -2.13
CA SER A 322 -15.02 15.03 -2.03
C SER A 322 -15.53 15.32 -0.63
N SER A 323 -16.78 15.78 -0.54
CA SER A 323 -17.57 15.85 0.71
C SER A 323 -17.61 14.52 1.49
N LYS A 324 -17.26 13.43 0.83
CA LYS A 324 -17.20 12.07 1.39
C LYS A 324 -15.82 11.68 1.97
N LEU A 325 -14.84 12.60 1.97
CA LEU A 325 -13.50 12.37 2.47
C LEU A 325 -13.48 11.70 3.85
N ILE A 326 -14.17 12.30 4.82
CA ILE A 326 -14.19 11.81 6.20
C ILE A 326 -14.78 10.39 6.25
N LEU A 327 -15.88 10.15 5.52
CA LEU A 327 -16.53 8.84 5.48
C LEU A 327 -15.61 7.78 4.88
N ASN A 328 -14.94 8.10 3.79
CA ASN A 328 -14.00 7.21 3.12
C ASN A 328 -12.78 6.89 4.02
N LEU A 329 -12.23 7.89 4.71
CA LEU A 329 -11.16 7.69 5.68
C LEU A 329 -11.59 6.84 6.88
N ILE A 330 -12.80 7.04 7.41
CA ILE A 330 -13.35 6.19 8.46
C ILE A 330 -13.48 4.74 7.96
N SER A 331 -14.02 4.54 6.76
CA SER A 331 -14.19 3.20 6.17
C SER A 331 -12.84 2.51 5.96
N PHE A 332 -11.84 3.22 5.47
CA PHE A 332 -10.48 2.74 5.30
C PHE A 332 -9.87 2.30 6.65
N ASN A 333 -9.98 3.14 7.69
CA ASN A 333 -9.44 2.82 9.01
C ASN A 333 -10.19 1.66 9.69
N LEU A 334 -11.48 1.50 9.46
CA LEU A 334 -12.22 0.30 9.89
C LEU A 334 -11.71 -0.95 9.18
N GLY A 335 -11.33 -0.86 7.91
CA GLY A 335 -10.68 -1.94 7.17
C GLY A 335 -9.31 -2.31 7.76
N ILE A 336 -8.49 -1.31 8.10
CA ILE A 336 -7.22 -1.51 8.82
C ILE A 336 -7.45 -2.27 10.11
N GLU A 337 -8.36 -1.79 10.96
CA GLU A 337 -8.64 -2.41 12.26
C GLU A 337 -9.15 -3.84 12.13
N ALA A 338 -10.04 -4.10 11.15
CA ALA A 338 -10.52 -5.45 10.86
C ALA A 338 -9.37 -6.41 10.47
N ALA A 339 -8.44 -5.97 9.63
CA ALA A 339 -7.27 -6.76 9.25
C ALA A 339 -6.33 -7.03 10.45
N GLN A 340 -6.11 -6.04 11.29
CA GLN A 340 -5.28 -6.19 12.51
C GLN A 340 -5.92 -7.18 13.49
N ILE A 341 -7.22 -7.06 13.73
CA ILE A 341 -7.97 -8.00 14.59
C ILE A 341 -7.91 -9.40 14.01
N PHE A 342 -8.04 -9.55 12.70
CA PHE A 342 -7.92 -10.85 12.03
C PHE A 342 -6.55 -11.49 12.28
N ILE A 343 -5.46 -10.75 12.13
CA ILE A 343 -4.09 -11.24 12.39
C ILE A 343 -3.96 -11.67 13.87
N ILE A 344 -4.43 -10.85 14.80
CA ILE A 344 -4.37 -11.17 16.25
C ILE A 344 -5.15 -12.44 16.56
N LEU A 345 -6.38 -12.57 16.06
CA LEU A 345 -7.20 -13.76 16.30
C LEU A 345 -6.57 -15.01 15.68
N PHE A 346 -6.02 -14.89 14.48
CA PHE A 346 -5.31 -16.00 13.81
C PHE A 346 -4.12 -16.47 14.65
N LEU A 347 -3.27 -15.55 15.11
CA LEU A 347 -2.14 -15.88 15.97
C LEU A 347 -2.57 -16.44 17.33
N TYR A 348 -3.65 -15.90 17.90
CA TYR A 348 -4.19 -16.36 19.18
C TYR A 348 -4.71 -17.79 19.09
N LEU A 349 -5.41 -18.16 18.01
CA LEU A 349 -5.90 -19.51 17.79
C LEU A 349 -4.76 -20.50 17.59
N ILE A 350 -3.75 -20.16 16.78
CA ILE A 350 -2.66 -21.09 16.44
C ILE A 350 -1.61 -21.16 17.54
N ILE A 351 -1.21 -20.04 18.11
CA ILE A 351 -0.09 -19.97 19.06
C ILE A 351 -0.59 -19.71 20.48
N GLY A 352 -1.52 -18.78 20.63
CA GLY A 352 -1.99 -18.32 21.93
C GLY A 352 -2.59 -19.45 22.76
N ILE A 353 -3.61 -20.12 22.23
CA ILE A 353 -4.31 -21.20 22.94
C ILE A 353 -3.39 -22.41 23.19
N MET A 354 -2.60 -22.80 22.18
CA MET A 354 -1.83 -24.05 22.25
C MET A 354 -0.54 -23.94 23.07
N PHE A 355 0.13 -22.80 23.05
CA PHE A 355 1.50 -22.69 23.52
C PHE A 355 1.73 -21.64 24.59
N SER A 356 0.88 -20.62 24.78
CA SER A 356 1.14 -19.50 25.70
C SER A 356 1.34 -19.92 27.16
N SER A 357 0.65 -20.98 27.60
CA SER A 357 0.76 -21.54 28.96
C SER A 357 1.97 -22.45 29.18
N LYS A 358 2.72 -22.76 28.11
CA LYS A 358 3.85 -23.70 28.20
C LYS A 358 5.13 -23.03 28.68
N LYS A 359 5.89 -23.67 29.58
CA LYS A 359 7.14 -23.14 30.13
C LYS A 359 8.19 -22.78 29.07
N TYR A 360 8.15 -23.42 27.90
CA TYR A 360 9.08 -23.17 26.79
C TYR A 360 8.61 -22.06 25.84
N TYR A 361 7.36 -21.55 25.98
CA TYR A 361 6.80 -20.53 25.08
C TYR A 361 7.73 -19.34 24.88
N ARG A 362 8.30 -18.81 25.97
CA ARG A 362 9.19 -17.65 25.92
C ARG A 362 10.45 -17.91 25.08
N TYR A 363 11.07 -19.07 25.24
CA TYR A 363 12.35 -19.38 24.60
C TYR A 363 12.20 -19.94 23.19
N VAL A 364 11.06 -20.56 22.87
CA VAL A 364 10.82 -21.20 21.56
C VAL A 364 10.08 -20.28 20.59
N PHE A 365 9.19 -19.42 21.09
CA PHE A 365 8.38 -18.53 20.25
C PHE A 365 8.68 -17.06 20.50
N GLN A 366 8.50 -16.57 21.74
CA GLN A 366 8.55 -15.15 22.02
C GLN A 366 9.92 -14.53 21.68
N ILE A 367 11.01 -15.05 22.24
CA ILE A 367 12.36 -14.49 22.03
C ILE A 367 12.80 -14.63 20.57
N PRO A 368 12.72 -15.80 19.90
CA PRO A 368 13.17 -15.92 18.51
C PRO A 368 12.39 -15.06 17.54
N VAL A 369 11.06 -15.02 17.66
CA VAL A 369 10.23 -14.16 16.78
C VAL A 369 10.51 -12.69 17.05
N SER A 370 10.65 -12.30 18.32
CA SER A 370 10.95 -10.91 18.67
C SER A 370 12.33 -10.46 18.19
N LEU A 371 13.33 -11.36 18.25
CA LEU A 371 14.66 -11.11 17.70
C LEU A 371 14.60 -10.95 16.16
N PHE A 372 13.85 -11.81 15.48
CA PHE A 372 13.62 -11.71 14.05
C PHE A 372 13.00 -10.36 13.67
N ILE A 373 11.93 -9.94 14.37
CA ILE A 373 11.27 -8.64 14.16
C ILE A 373 12.25 -7.50 14.37
N ALA A 374 13.06 -7.55 15.44
CA ALA A 374 14.07 -6.52 15.73
C ALA A 374 15.12 -6.43 14.61
N LEU A 375 15.61 -7.57 14.12
CA LEU A 375 16.60 -7.62 13.04
C LEU A 375 16.04 -7.10 11.72
N VAL A 376 14.81 -7.49 11.35
CA VAL A 376 14.16 -6.99 10.13
C VAL A 376 13.91 -5.48 10.23
N GLY A 377 13.42 -4.99 11.38
CA GLY A 377 13.21 -3.56 11.58
C GLY A 377 14.53 -2.76 11.52
N MET A 378 15.62 -3.28 12.07
CA MET A 378 16.94 -2.65 11.96
C MET A 378 17.49 -2.70 10.53
N TYR A 379 17.30 -3.82 9.83
CA TYR A 379 17.67 -3.92 8.42
C TYR A 379 16.94 -2.86 7.59
N TRP A 380 15.62 -2.75 7.69
CA TRP A 380 14.84 -1.73 6.99
C TRP A 380 15.22 -0.30 7.39
N PHE A 381 15.61 -0.08 8.65
CA PHE A 381 16.10 1.24 9.07
C PHE A 381 17.35 1.65 8.30
N PHE A 382 18.36 0.78 8.24
CA PHE A 382 19.61 1.08 7.53
C PHE A 382 19.40 1.21 6.01
N ASP A 383 18.57 0.37 5.44
CA ASP A 383 18.19 0.39 4.04
C ASP A 383 17.54 1.75 3.67
N ARG A 384 16.55 2.19 4.46
CA ARG A 384 15.82 3.45 4.24
C ARG A 384 16.63 4.73 4.51
N ILE A 385 17.75 4.67 5.20
CA ILE A 385 18.69 5.80 5.34
C ILE A 385 19.82 5.75 4.31
N GLY A 386 19.78 4.84 3.34
CA GLY A 386 20.78 4.71 2.27
C GLY A 386 22.14 4.22 2.77
N MET A 387 22.22 3.51 3.90
CA MET A 387 23.43 2.86 4.38
C MET A 387 23.43 1.38 3.96
N PRO A 388 24.19 0.97 2.93
CA PRO A 388 24.30 -0.44 2.58
C PRO A 388 24.94 -1.19 3.76
N ILE A 389 24.27 -2.26 4.21
CA ILE A 389 24.75 -3.08 5.34
C ILE A 389 25.83 -4.07 4.87
N PHE A 390 26.00 -4.28 3.55
CA PHE A 390 27.02 -5.13 2.93
C PHE A 390 27.46 -4.58 1.58
#